data_30caa4a9a2c83b4b7c9d3dcd0062f24c
#
_entry.id   30caa4a9a2c83b4b7c9d3dcd0062f24c
#
_cell.length_a   1.000
_cell.length_b   1.000
_cell.length_c   1.000
_cell.angle_alpha   90.00
_cell.angle_beta   90.00
_cell.angle_gamma   90.00
#
_symmetry.space_group_name_H-M   'P 1'
#
loop_
_entity.id
_entity.type
_entity.pdbx_description
1 polymer ?
#
loop_
_entity_poly.entity_id
_entity_poly.type
_entity_poly.pdbx_seq_one_letter_code
_entity_poly.pdbx_strand_id
1 'polypeptide(L)'
;MPGHRATAAKCKLAILLGLSWIIFSLVVPVGAEVVNFKELLPFVDIKIPGWTMEGKPSGTTLKQGNVMVSEARGSFKAGDQTLEVIIMDFLGKTIPFLTGQQLQMESSEETVRTTEVQGFKAVETFHSQDRQGELNISVADRFWVKLDGEGIDNLEVLKNVVQQMDLKKLATLAK
;
A
#
# COMPACT_ATOMS: atom_id res chain seq x y z
N MET A 1 52.36 77.94 -22.96
CA MET A 1 52.82 77.93 -21.57
C MET A 1 52.07 76.91 -20.79
N PRO A 2 52.59 76.30 -19.77
CA PRO A 2 52.99 74.93 -19.74
C PRO A 2 51.87 74.11 -19.05
N GLY A 3 51.56 72.92 -19.34
CA GLY A 3 52.29 71.69 -19.26
C GLY A 3 52.25 71.10 -17.86
N HIS A 4 51.39 70.11 -17.58
CA HIS A 4 51.72 69.17 -16.55
C HIS A 4 51.21 67.81 -16.93
N ARG A 5 52.14 66.91 -17.13
CA ARG A 5 51.97 65.44 -17.22
C ARG A 5 51.51 64.90 -15.85
N ALA A 6 50.54 64.02 -15.84
CA ALA A 6 50.30 63.13 -14.72
C ALA A 6 50.19 61.69 -15.25
N THR A 7 51.07 60.90 -14.75
CA THR A 7 51.38 59.52 -15.05
C THR A 7 50.25 58.58 -14.67
N ALA A 8 49.81 57.75 -15.61
CA ALA A 8 48.83 56.67 -15.38
C ALA A 8 49.49 55.52 -14.65
N ALA A 9 49.04 55.21 -13.46
CA ALA A 9 49.35 53.98 -12.76
C ALA A 9 48.39 52.89 -13.24
N LYS A 10 48.95 51.85 -13.90
CA LYS A 10 48.24 50.67 -14.34
C LYS A 10 47.97 49.76 -13.14
N CYS A 11 46.75 49.72 -12.64
CA CYS A 11 46.32 48.72 -11.68
C CYS A 11 45.75 47.52 -12.46
N LYS A 12 46.51 46.46 -12.55
CA LYS A 12 46.04 45.19 -13.12
C LYS A 12 45.23 44.47 -12.04
N LEU A 13 43.91 44.56 -12.11
CA LEU A 13 43.02 43.77 -11.31
C LEU A 13 42.77 42.42 -12.01
N ALA A 14 43.44 41.38 -11.54
CA ALA A 14 43.21 40.02 -12.00
C ALA A 14 41.88 39.51 -11.41
N ILE A 15 40.85 39.45 -12.22
CA ILE A 15 39.59 38.83 -11.87
C ILE A 15 39.75 37.31 -12.05
N LEU A 16 39.95 36.59 -10.94
CA LEU A 16 39.85 35.15 -10.86
C LEU A 16 38.38 34.75 -10.89
N LEU A 17 37.85 34.44 -12.08
CA LEU A 17 36.54 33.81 -12.26
C LEU A 17 36.69 32.35 -11.82
N GLY A 18 36.41 32.10 -10.54
CA GLY A 18 36.21 30.78 -10.01
C GLY A 18 34.91 30.17 -10.58
N LEU A 19 35.05 29.30 -11.59
CA LEU A 19 33.98 28.53 -12.18
C LEU A 19 33.58 27.43 -11.19
N SER A 20 32.69 27.76 -10.24
CA SER A 20 32.11 26.79 -9.34
C SER A 20 31.11 25.97 -10.15
N TRP A 21 31.49 24.79 -10.60
CA TRP A 21 30.62 23.77 -11.13
C TRP A 21 29.76 23.25 -9.99
N ILE A 22 28.59 23.83 -9.81
CA ILE A 22 27.52 23.23 -9.02
C ILE A 22 27.06 22.01 -9.82
N ILE A 23 27.56 20.83 -9.46
CA ILE A 23 26.99 19.56 -9.91
C ILE A 23 25.64 19.45 -9.23
N PHE A 24 24.62 19.93 -9.93
CA PHE A 24 23.22 19.67 -9.57
C PHE A 24 23.00 18.17 -9.84
N SER A 25 23.21 17.35 -8.82
CA SER A 25 22.84 15.93 -8.88
C SER A 25 21.35 15.89 -9.13
N LEU A 26 20.96 15.66 -10.40
CA LEU A 26 19.62 15.28 -10.78
C LEU A 26 19.32 13.96 -10.07
N VAL A 27 18.73 14.05 -8.86
CA VAL A 27 18.06 12.92 -8.23
C VAL A 27 16.87 12.63 -9.13
N VAL A 28 17.05 11.75 -10.10
CA VAL A 28 15.96 11.17 -10.88
C VAL A 28 15.11 10.42 -9.83
N PRO A 29 13.84 10.78 -9.63
CA PRO A 29 12.99 9.99 -8.75
C PRO A 29 12.97 8.58 -9.35
N VAL A 30 13.55 7.62 -8.64
CA VAL A 30 13.36 6.20 -8.96
C VAL A 30 11.85 6.01 -8.94
N GLY A 31 11.27 5.69 -10.08
CA GLY A 31 9.83 5.48 -10.20
C GLY A 31 9.42 4.45 -9.14
N ALA A 32 8.37 4.78 -8.36
CA ALA A 32 7.89 3.88 -7.34
C ALA A 32 7.60 2.51 -7.97
N GLU A 33 8.19 1.46 -7.45
CA GLU A 33 7.93 0.08 -7.86
C GLU A 33 6.99 -0.60 -6.86
N VAL A 34 6.19 -1.55 -7.36
CA VAL A 34 5.42 -2.44 -6.48
C VAL A 34 6.36 -3.31 -5.65
N VAL A 35 5.99 -3.57 -4.42
CA VAL A 35 6.67 -4.55 -3.56
C VAL A 35 6.57 -5.92 -4.22
N ASN A 36 7.68 -6.66 -4.28
CA ASN A 36 7.63 -8.00 -4.87
C ASN A 36 6.70 -8.90 -4.06
N PHE A 37 5.90 -9.75 -4.72
CA PHE A 37 4.96 -10.64 -4.05
C PHE A 37 5.62 -11.52 -2.99
N LYS A 38 6.90 -11.89 -3.16
CA LYS A 38 7.64 -12.69 -2.17
C LYS A 38 7.78 -12.01 -0.81
N GLU A 39 7.77 -10.68 -0.79
CA GLU A 39 7.79 -9.88 0.44
C GLU A 39 6.39 -9.78 1.06
N LEU A 40 5.32 -9.98 0.26
CA LEU A 40 3.94 -9.98 0.72
C LEU A 40 3.50 -11.37 1.25
N LEU A 41 4.09 -12.47 0.74
CA LEU A 41 3.74 -13.84 1.15
C LEU A 41 3.73 -14.05 2.68
N PRO A 42 4.69 -13.56 3.46
CA PRO A 42 4.69 -13.77 4.92
C PRO A 42 3.47 -13.20 5.64
N PHE A 43 2.77 -12.23 5.03
CA PHE A 43 1.59 -11.60 5.62
C PHE A 43 0.29 -12.39 5.35
N VAL A 44 0.30 -13.32 4.40
CA VAL A 44 -0.80 -14.24 4.12
C VAL A 44 -0.50 -15.66 4.59
N ASP A 45 0.76 -15.97 4.93
CA ASP A 45 1.18 -17.23 5.56
C ASP A 45 1.01 -17.15 7.08
N ILE A 46 -0.23 -17.04 7.52
CA ILE A 46 -0.59 -16.84 8.92
C ILE A 46 -1.21 -18.10 9.53
N LYS A 47 -1.09 -18.23 10.85
CA LYS A 47 -1.78 -19.29 11.59
C LYS A 47 -3.06 -18.74 12.19
N ILE A 48 -4.19 -19.28 11.78
CA ILE A 48 -5.51 -18.88 12.27
C ILE A 48 -6.05 -20.04 13.13
N PRO A 49 -6.33 -19.80 14.43
CA PRO A 49 -6.90 -20.83 15.30
C PRO A 49 -8.20 -21.40 14.73
N GLY A 50 -8.28 -22.73 14.63
CA GLY A 50 -9.45 -23.43 14.09
C GLY A 50 -9.52 -23.51 12.57
N TRP A 51 -8.58 -22.89 11.84
CA TRP A 51 -8.52 -22.92 10.37
C TRP A 51 -7.29 -23.68 9.89
N THR A 52 -7.42 -24.34 8.77
CA THR A 52 -6.32 -25.02 8.08
C THR A 52 -6.04 -24.31 6.75
N MET A 53 -4.79 -23.98 6.50
CA MET A 53 -4.39 -23.41 5.21
C MET A 53 -4.54 -24.46 4.10
N GLU A 54 -5.20 -24.09 3.00
CA GLU A 54 -5.35 -24.92 1.81
C GLU A 54 -4.18 -24.69 0.85
N GLY A 55 -3.28 -25.64 0.79
CA GLY A 55 -2.09 -25.55 -0.06
C GLY A 55 -0.99 -24.68 0.54
N LYS A 56 -0.30 -23.93 -0.32
CA LYS A 56 0.73 -22.96 0.05
C LYS A 56 0.30 -21.57 -0.36
N PRO A 57 0.71 -20.52 0.38
CA PRO A 57 0.51 -19.16 -0.08
C PRO A 57 1.07 -18.97 -1.49
N SER A 58 0.35 -18.22 -2.31
CA SER A 58 0.73 -17.93 -3.69
C SER A 58 0.80 -16.43 -3.92
N GLY A 59 1.46 -16.03 -5.01
CA GLY A 59 1.50 -14.62 -5.36
C GLY A 59 2.10 -14.39 -6.74
N THR A 60 1.91 -13.20 -7.25
CA THR A 60 2.43 -12.76 -8.53
C THR A 60 2.82 -11.29 -8.50
N THR A 61 3.80 -10.92 -9.30
CA THR A 61 4.11 -9.51 -9.60
C THR A 61 4.05 -9.34 -11.11
N LEU A 62 3.10 -8.53 -11.57
CA LEU A 62 2.92 -8.18 -12.97
C LEU A 62 3.53 -6.79 -13.23
N LYS A 63 4.39 -6.72 -14.25
CA LYS A 63 4.93 -5.47 -14.79
C LYS A 63 4.69 -5.46 -16.28
N GLN A 64 3.76 -4.64 -16.75
CA GLN A 64 3.43 -4.52 -18.17
C GLN A 64 3.22 -3.04 -18.54
N GLY A 65 4.18 -2.45 -19.21
CA GLY A 65 4.17 -1.01 -19.52
C GLY A 65 4.07 -0.18 -18.25
N ASN A 66 3.04 0.64 -18.12
CA ASN A 66 2.77 1.48 -16.95
C ASN A 66 1.92 0.77 -15.87
N VAL A 67 1.57 -0.49 -16.09
CA VAL A 67 0.80 -1.28 -15.13
C VAL A 67 1.77 -2.12 -14.32
N MET A 68 1.77 -1.87 -13.03
CA MET A 68 2.50 -2.68 -12.04
C MET A 68 1.54 -3.03 -10.92
N VAL A 69 1.42 -4.33 -10.64
CA VAL A 69 0.60 -4.87 -9.56
C VAL A 69 1.35 -6.03 -8.94
N SER A 70 1.32 -6.11 -7.64
CA SER A 70 1.80 -7.28 -6.91
C SER A 70 0.69 -7.81 -6.02
N GLU A 71 0.54 -9.12 -5.97
CA GLU A 71 -0.48 -9.81 -5.19
C GLU A 71 0.12 -10.96 -4.42
N ALA A 72 -0.35 -11.17 -3.19
CA ALA A 72 -0.15 -12.38 -2.42
C ALA A 72 -1.50 -12.88 -1.89
N ARG A 73 -1.67 -14.20 -1.82
CA ARG A 73 -2.92 -14.88 -1.48
C ARG A 73 -2.69 -16.08 -0.58
N GLY A 74 -3.54 -16.21 0.46
CA GLY A 74 -3.64 -17.38 1.31
C GLY A 74 -5.08 -17.82 1.41
N SER A 75 -5.33 -19.14 1.24
CA SER A 75 -6.67 -19.73 1.34
C SER A 75 -6.74 -20.66 2.54
N PHE A 76 -7.85 -20.65 3.27
CA PHE A 76 -8.04 -21.37 4.51
C PHE A 76 -9.43 -22.02 4.56
N LYS A 77 -9.54 -23.10 5.31
CA LYS A 77 -10.79 -23.85 5.50
C LYS A 77 -11.01 -24.23 6.96
N ALA A 78 -12.26 -24.15 7.40
CA ALA A 78 -12.71 -24.61 8.71
C ALA A 78 -14.10 -25.26 8.58
N GLY A 79 -14.17 -26.60 8.51
CA GLY A 79 -15.41 -27.31 8.20
C GLY A 79 -15.93 -26.94 6.82
N ASP A 80 -17.13 -26.36 6.75
CA ASP A 80 -17.76 -25.91 5.51
C ASP A 80 -17.47 -24.43 5.19
N GLN A 81 -16.72 -23.74 6.06
CA GLN A 81 -16.33 -22.35 5.87
C GLN A 81 -15.04 -22.26 5.07
N THR A 82 -14.98 -21.29 4.16
CA THR A 82 -13.75 -20.92 3.45
C THR A 82 -13.39 -19.48 3.73
N LEU A 83 -12.11 -19.18 3.67
CA LEU A 83 -11.57 -17.84 3.85
C LEU A 83 -10.42 -17.63 2.88
N GLU A 84 -10.45 -16.49 2.22
CA GLU A 84 -9.35 -16.02 1.40
C GLU A 84 -8.78 -14.72 1.96
N VAL A 85 -7.47 -14.64 2.08
CA VAL A 85 -6.72 -13.43 2.46
C VAL A 85 -5.88 -13.01 1.27
N ILE A 86 -6.11 -11.79 0.79
CA ILE A 86 -5.43 -11.24 -0.38
C ILE A 86 -4.77 -9.93 0.01
N ILE A 87 -3.53 -9.72 -0.42
CA ILE A 87 -2.82 -8.44 -0.30
C ILE A 87 -2.40 -8.00 -1.68
N MET A 88 -2.77 -6.78 -2.07
CA MET A 88 -2.41 -6.21 -3.36
C MET A 88 -1.67 -4.88 -3.18
N ASP A 89 -0.59 -4.69 -3.94
CA ASP A 89 0.12 -3.43 -4.08
C ASP A 89 -0.16 -2.83 -5.46
N PHE A 90 -0.80 -1.65 -5.48
CA PHE A 90 -1.14 -0.88 -6.68
C PHE A 90 -0.35 0.43 -6.78
N LEU A 91 0.73 0.60 -6.01
CA LEU A 91 1.47 1.87 -5.90
C LEU A 91 0.61 3.05 -5.43
N GLY A 92 -0.28 2.83 -4.47
CA GLY A 92 -1.16 3.88 -3.94
C GLY A 92 -2.17 4.41 -4.97
N LYS A 93 -2.39 3.69 -6.08
CA LYS A 93 -3.54 3.99 -6.94
C LYS A 93 -4.80 3.78 -6.13
N THR A 94 -5.55 4.83 -6.01
CA THR A 94 -6.75 4.96 -5.20
C THR A 94 -7.66 3.73 -5.31
N ILE A 95 -7.97 3.14 -4.17
CA ILE A 95 -9.03 2.14 -4.04
C ILE A 95 -10.34 2.93 -3.86
N PRO A 96 -11.20 3.06 -4.89
CA PRO A 96 -12.27 4.06 -4.92
C PRO A 96 -13.24 3.97 -3.73
N PHE A 97 -13.57 2.75 -3.27
CA PHE A 97 -14.51 2.53 -2.17
C PHE A 97 -13.91 2.77 -0.78
N LEU A 98 -12.56 2.91 -0.66
CA LEU A 98 -11.89 3.23 0.60
C LEU A 98 -11.54 4.73 0.75
N THR A 99 -11.79 5.54 -0.27
CA THR A 99 -11.44 6.97 -0.30
C THR A 99 -12.63 7.89 -0.04
N GLY A 100 -13.81 7.32 0.14
CA GLY A 100 -15.06 8.07 0.28
C GLY A 100 -15.39 8.49 1.71
N GLN A 101 -16.56 9.09 1.83
CA GLN A 101 -17.22 9.41 3.09
C GLN A 101 -17.54 8.12 3.87
N GLN A 102 -17.82 8.25 5.16
CA GLN A 102 -18.33 7.13 5.95
C GLN A 102 -19.58 6.56 5.27
N LEU A 103 -19.49 5.29 4.90
CA LEU A 103 -20.60 4.56 4.32
C LEU A 103 -21.23 3.69 5.42
N GLN A 104 -22.55 3.80 5.56
CA GLN A 104 -23.34 2.91 6.36
C GLN A 104 -24.61 2.59 5.59
N MET A 105 -24.80 1.33 5.26
CA MET A 105 -26.00 0.81 4.60
C MET A 105 -26.40 -0.47 5.32
N GLU A 106 -27.68 -0.60 5.60
CA GLU A 106 -28.25 -1.80 6.18
C GLU A 106 -29.56 -2.13 5.47
N SER A 107 -29.66 -3.34 4.98
CA SER A 107 -30.87 -3.91 4.39
C SER A 107 -31.14 -5.28 4.99
N SER A 108 -32.22 -5.93 4.57
CA SER A 108 -32.53 -7.32 4.97
C SER A 108 -31.53 -8.34 4.42
N GLU A 109 -30.75 -7.97 3.39
CA GLU A 109 -29.87 -8.88 2.64
C GLU A 109 -28.40 -8.53 2.83
N GLU A 110 -28.08 -7.25 3.01
CA GLU A 110 -26.70 -6.74 3.01
C GLU A 110 -26.52 -5.66 4.08
N THR A 111 -25.39 -5.73 4.75
CA THR A 111 -24.87 -4.65 5.62
C THR A 111 -23.51 -4.21 5.10
N VAL A 112 -23.36 -2.90 4.89
CA VAL A 112 -22.05 -2.30 4.50
C VAL A 112 -21.72 -1.20 5.49
N ARG A 113 -20.50 -1.21 6.03
CA ARG A 113 -20.09 -0.22 7.01
C ARG A 113 -18.61 0.13 6.88
N THR A 114 -18.32 1.43 6.91
CA THR A 114 -16.95 1.90 7.11
C THR A 114 -16.55 1.71 8.57
N THR A 115 -15.37 1.17 8.79
CA THR A 115 -14.79 0.89 10.11
C THR A 115 -13.29 1.16 10.12
N GLU A 116 -12.65 0.84 11.23
CA GLU A 116 -11.20 0.94 11.40
C GLU A 116 -10.66 -0.36 11.96
N VAL A 117 -9.56 -0.85 11.39
CA VAL A 117 -8.90 -2.09 11.79
C VAL A 117 -7.41 -1.82 11.99
N GLN A 118 -6.90 -2.04 13.20
CA GLN A 118 -5.50 -1.78 13.59
C GLN A 118 -5.02 -0.34 13.26
N GLY A 119 -5.93 0.64 13.21
CA GLY A 119 -5.63 2.03 12.86
C GLY A 119 -5.70 2.33 11.35
N PHE A 120 -6.16 1.40 10.54
CA PHE A 120 -6.35 1.57 9.10
C PHE A 120 -7.82 1.61 8.72
N LYS A 121 -8.16 2.48 7.77
CA LYS A 121 -9.54 2.57 7.23
C LYS A 121 -9.93 1.25 6.58
N ALA A 122 -11.15 0.82 6.86
CA ALA A 122 -11.71 -0.41 6.31
C ALA A 122 -13.18 -0.25 5.95
N VAL A 123 -13.64 -1.10 5.04
CA VAL A 123 -15.06 -1.31 4.74
C VAL A 123 -15.36 -2.79 4.94
N GLU A 124 -16.36 -3.05 5.76
CA GLU A 124 -16.91 -4.38 5.98
C GLU A 124 -18.26 -4.51 5.28
N THR A 125 -18.46 -5.66 4.62
CA THR A 125 -19.70 -6.03 3.94
C THR A 125 -20.12 -7.41 4.39
N PHE A 126 -21.41 -7.61 4.67
CA PHE A 126 -21.95 -8.92 5.01
C PHE A 126 -23.24 -9.17 4.26
N HIS A 127 -23.30 -10.27 3.51
CA HIS A 127 -24.46 -10.76 2.80
C HIS A 127 -25.08 -11.90 3.61
N SER A 128 -26.19 -11.61 4.29
CA SER A 128 -26.80 -12.53 5.26
C SER A 128 -27.38 -13.79 4.62
N GLN A 129 -27.93 -13.71 3.42
CA GLN A 129 -28.52 -14.84 2.70
C GLN A 129 -27.45 -15.82 2.21
N ASP A 130 -26.34 -15.30 1.71
CA ASP A 130 -25.24 -16.09 1.15
C ASP A 130 -24.23 -16.52 2.22
N ARG A 131 -24.35 -15.99 3.46
CA ARG A 131 -23.41 -16.19 4.54
C ARG A 131 -21.98 -15.82 4.11
N GLN A 132 -21.87 -14.75 3.33
CA GLN A 132 -20.62 -14.22 2.81
C GLN A 132 -20.26 -12.89 3.48
N GLY A 133 -19.01 -12.75 3.86
CA GLY A 133 -18.49 -11.51 4.43
C GLY A 133 -17.21 -11.07 3.77
N GLU A 134 -17.08 -9.77 3.59
CA GLU A 134 -15.85 -9.14 3.10
C GLU A 134 -15.34 -8.10 4.08
N LEU A 135 -14.03 -8.04 4.24
CA LEU A 135 -13.33 -6.98 4.95
C LEU A 135 -12.22 -6.42 4.05
N ASN A 136 -12.40 -5.18 3.65
CA ASN A 136 -11.49 -4.47 2.74
C ASN A 136 -10.75 -3.37 3.51
N ILE A 137 -9.43 -3.40 3.57
CA ILE A 137 -8.60 -2.51 4.39
C ILE A 137 -7.59 -1.78 3.50
N SER A 138 -7.46 -0.45 3.69
CA SER A 138 -6.41 0.35 3.08
C SER A 138 -5.23 0.51 4.03
N VAL A 139 -4.11 -0.13 3.73
CA VAL A 139 -2.91 -0.05 4.57
C VAL A 139 -1.92 0.93 3.96
N ALA A 140 -1.62 2.01 4.71
CA ALA A 140 -0.68 3.07 4.34
C ALA A 140 -0.98 3.70 2.96
N ASP A 141 -2.26 3.80 2.57
CA ASP A 141 -2.74 4.32 1.28
C ASP A 141 -2.07 3.67 0.05
N ARG A 142 -1.49 2.50 0.23
CA ARG A 142 -0.76 1.76 -0.80
C ARG A 142 -1.25 0.33 -1.00
N PHE A 143 -1.42 -0.41 0.10
CA PHE A 143 -1.83 -1.80 0.02
C PHE A 143 -3.32 -1.94 0.23
N TRP A 144 -3.94 -2.75 -0.59
CA TRP A 144 -5.28 -3.24 -0.35
C TRP A 144 -5.20 -4.64 0.25
N VAL A 145 -5.73 -4.79 1.46
CA VAL A 145 -5.89 -6.07 2.14
C VAL A 145 -7.35 -6.44 2.10
N LYS A 146 -7.67 -7.56 1.45
CA LYS A 146 -9.02 -8.11 1.37
C LYS A 146 -9.07 -9.44 2.12
N LEU A 147 -10.06 -9.59 2.98
CA LEU A 147 -10.48 -10.86 3.53
C LEU A 147 -11.87 -11.16 2.99
N ASP A 148 -12.05 -12.37 2.44
CA ASP A 148 -13.31 -12.85 1.89
C ASP A 148 -13.66 -14.19 2.56
N GLY A 149 -14.79 -14.25 3.23
CA GLY A 149 -15.25 -15.42 3.97
C GLY A 149 -16.58 -15.92 3.45
N GLU A 150 -16.65 -17.23 3.14
CA GLU A 150 -17.89 -17.89 2.74
C GLU A 150 -18.34 -18.90 3.82
N GLY A 151 -19.65 -19.10 3.94
CA GLY A 151 -20.24 -19.97 4.95
C GLY A 151 -20.16 -19.42 6.37
N ILE A 152 -19.75 -18.17 6.57
CA ILE A 152 -19.63 -17.54 7.87
C ILE A 152 -20.96 -16.94 8.35
N ASP A 153 -21.18 -16.89 9.67
CA ASP A 153 -22.43 -16.39 10.24
C ASP A 153 -22.38 -14.88 10.56
N ASN A 154 -21.18 -14.31 10.62
CA ASN A 154 -20.98 -12.88 10.90
C ASN A 154 -19.52 -12.48 10.59
N LEU A 155 -19.26 -11.17 10.61
CA LEU A 155 -17.94 -10.57 10.30
C LEU A 155 -16.91 -10.71 11.43
N GLU A 156 -17.27 -11.17 12.62
CA GLU A 156 -16.31 -11.35 13.73
C GLU A 156 -15.24 -12.38 13.37
N VAL A 157 -15.57 -13.34 12.52
CA VAL A 157 -14.62 -14.31 11.97
C VAL A 157 -13.47 -13.56 11.27
N LEU A 158 -13.80 -12.65 10.33
CA LEU A 158 -12.80 -11.89 9.56
C LEU A 158 -12.00 -10.94 10.46
N LYS A 159 -12.65 -10.32 11.44
CA LYS A 159 -11.99 -9.44 12.42
C LYS A 159 -10.99 -10.22 13.28
N ASN A 160 -11.32 -11.43 13.68
CA ASN A 160 -10.40 -12.29 14.43
C ASN A 160 -9.20 -12.72 13.58
N VAL A 161 -9.43 -12.99 12.30
CA VAL A 161 -8.36 -13.34 11.36
C VAL A 161 -7.39 -12.18 11.18
N VAL A 162 -7.89 -10.98 10.93
CA VAL A 162 -7.02 -9.81 10.70
C VAL A 162 -6.20 -9.44 11.93
N GLN A 163 -6.63 -9.80 13.15
CA GLN A 163 -5.80 -9.64 14.35
C GLN A 163 -4.56 -10.53 14.36
N GLN A 164 -4.52 -11.59 13.54
CA GLN A 164 -3.33 -12.44 13.36
C GLN A 164 -2.37 -11.87 12.32
N MET A 165 -2.77 -10.83 11.59
CA MET A 165 -1.95 -10.17 10.56
C MET A 165 -1.20 -8.98 11.18
N ASP A 166 0.05 -8.78 10.78
CA ASP A 166 0.84 -7.61 11.19
C ASP A 166 0.71 -6.49 10.12
N LEU A 167 -0.44 -5.79 10.12
CA LEU A 167 -0.69 -4.71 9.17
C LEU A 167 0.26 -3.52 9.39
N LYS A 168 0.75 -3.31 10.61
CA LYS A 168 1.73 -2.26 10.90
C LYS A 168 3.08 -2.56 10.25
N LYS A 169 3.50 -3.81 10.28
CA LYS A 169 4.71 -4.25 9.58
C LYS A 169 4.52 -4.16 8.05
N LEU A 170 3.35 -4.56 7.53
CA LEU A 170 3.02 -4.38 6.10
C LEU A 170 3.14 -2.91 5.69
N ALA A 171 2.63 -1.97 6.51
CA ALA A 171 2.72 -0.54 6.25
C ALA A 171 4.18 -0.03 6.13
N THR A 172 5.15 -0.68 6.77
CA THR A 172 6.57 -0.30 6.64
C THR A 172 7.15 -0.54 5.25
N LEU A 173 6.50 -1.39 4.43
CA LEU A 173 6.88 -1.64 3.04
C LEU A 173 6.38 -0.55 2.08
N ALA A 174 5.55 0.39 2.55
CA ALA A 174 4.98 1.46 1.73
C ALA A 174 5.97 2.61 1.39
N LYS A 175 7.23 2.47 1.73
CA LYS A 175 8.28 3.49 1.54
C LYS A 175 8.65 3.69 0.09
#